data_063b8a144d0fdee403edc2d0504e9547
#
_entry.id   063b8a144d0fdee403edc2d0504e9547
#
_cell.length_a   1.000
_cell.length_b   1.000
_cell.length_c   1.000
_cell.angle_alpha   90.00
_cell.angle_beta   90.00
_cell.angle_gamma   90.00
#
_symmetry.space_group_name_H-M   'P 1'
#
loop_
_entity.id
_entity.type
_entity.pdbx_description
1 polymer ?
#
loop_
_entity_poly.entity_id
_entity_poly.type
_entity_poly.pdbx_seq_one_letter_code
_entity_poly.pdbx_strand_id
1 'polypeptide(L)'
;MGKLVMVAFGGNALLRAGQKGTYAEQLANVEDACRCLLPLLEQGCSLVIGHGNGPQVGNALLRHEAGSSQFGLQAMPMDFCGAETQGSIAYLIETAMERVLRGAGLDRKVVSLVTRVEVSAEDPAFAAPSKPVGPYYKECPNINQAGGLGGTPHSPLGVQGDSRVNGEAVYREDSAGRGWRKVVPSPKPLAVQNIELVERLAREGYIVVSVGGGGIPVVEGKDGRHGVEAVIDKDLACALAAVKMKADEFYILTDVPKVYVNFRKPGEKALDSMSLDEARQFLSEGQFAEGSMAPKVRAGISFVENGGGECIITEAGQLGNPTCGTRITK
;
A
#
# COMPACT_ATOMS: atom_id res chain seq x y z
N MET A 1 17.07 -15.60 -17.83
CA MET A 1 15.91 -15.39 -16.95
C MET A 1 15.30 -14.03 -17.32
N GLY A 2 13.96 -13.92 -17.35
CA GLY A 2 13.31 -12.63 -17.55
C GLY A 2 13.57 -11.68 -16.38
N LYS A 3 13.28 -10.38 -16.57
CA LYS A 3 13.37 -9.36 -15.52
C LYS A 3 12.51 -9.74 -14.31
N LEU A 4 12.97 -9.45 -13.10
CA LEU A 4 12.14 -9.47 -11.91
C LEU A 4 11.52 -8.09 -11.70
N VAL A 5 10.21 -8.06 -11.67
CA VAL A 5 9.42 -6.81 -11.63
C VAL A 5 8.55 -6.80 -10.38
N MET A 6 8.66 -5.73 -9.60
CA MET A 6 7.73 -5.42 -8.51
C MET A 6 6.69 -4.41 -9.00
N VAL A 7 5.40 -4.67 -8.77
CA VAL A 7 4.31 -3.75 -9.12
C VAL A 7 3.51 -3.41 -7.88
N ALA A 8 3.43 -2.13 -7.53
CA ALA A 8 2.60 -1.64 -6.43
C ALA A 8 1.26 -1.13 -6.98
N PHE A 9 0.18 -1.87 -6.73
CA PHE A 9 -1.18 -1.46 -7.08
C PHE A 9 -1.63 -0.25 -6.26
N GLY A 10 -2.08 0.80 -6.95
CA GLY A 10 -2.70 1.98 -6.33
C GLY A 10 -4.09 1.68 -5.76
N GLY A 11 -4.66 2.64 -5.03
CA GLY A 11 -6.00 2.51 -4.44
C GLY A 11 -7.09 2.27 -5.49
N ASN A 12 -6.98 2.86 -6.67
CA ASN A 12 -7.95 2.73 -7.76
C ASN A 12 -7.95 1.34 -8.41
N ALA A 13 -6.90 0.52 -8.22
CA ALA A 13 -6.93 -0.88 -8.62
C ALA A 13 -7.97 -1.70 -7.83
N LEU A 14 -8.41 -1.20 -6.66
CA LEU A 14 -9.39 -1.86 -5.80
C LEU A 14 -10.71 -1.09 -5.74
N LEU A 15 -10.66 0.24 -5.65
CA LEU A 15 -11.83 1.09 -5.47
C LEU A 15 -11.63 2.42 -6.18
N ARG A 16 -12.46 2.69 -7.19
CA ARG A 16 -12.45 3.94 -7.96
C ARG A 16 -13.35 4.99 -7.32
N ALA A 17 -13.10 6.25 -7.62
CA ALA A 17 -13.93 7.35 -7.12
C ALA A 17 -15.41 7.15 -7.49
N GLY A 18 -16.31 7.39 -6.53
CA GLY A 18 -17.77 7.25 -6.71
C GLY A 18 -18.32 5.83 -6.56
N GLN A 19 -17.48 4.80 -6.45
CA GLN A 19 -17.92 3.43 -6.21
C GLN A 19 -18.25 3.19 -4.73
N LYS A 20 -19.18 2.26 -4.48
CA LYS A 20 -19.57 1.84 -3.13
C LYS A 20 -18.60 0.84 -2.50
N GLY A 21 -17.75 0.20 -3.29
CA GLY A 21 -16.82 -0.84 -2.85
C GLY A 21 -17.49 -2.18 -2.64
N THR A 22 -18.52 -2.49 -3.44
CA THR A 22 -19.12 -3.82 -3.47
C THR A 22 -18.10 -4.87 -3.97
N TYR A 23 -18.35 -6.14 -3.64
CA TYR A 23 -17.51 -7.23 -4.13
C TYR A 23 -17.35 -7.20 -5.67
N ALA A 24 -18.46 -7.00 -6.38
CA ALA A 24 -18.47 -6.97 -7.84
C ALA A 24 -17.64 -5.80 -8.41
N GLU A 25 -17.77 -4.60 -7.82
CA GLU A 25 -16.97 -3.44 -8.23
C GLU A 25 -15.48 -3.67 -7.99
N GLN A 26 -15.11 -4.18 -6.80
CA GLN A 26 -13.71 -4.44 -6.48
C GLN A 26 -13.11 -5.52 -7.39
N LEU A 27 -13.84 -6.63 -7.63
CA LEU A 27 -13.37 -7.70 -8.51
C LEU A 27 -13.16 -7.20 -9.94
N ALA A 28 -14.11 -6.41 -10.48
CA ALA A 28 -13.98 -5.83 -11.82
C ALA A 28 -12.78 -4.89 -11.93
N ASN A 29 -12.56 -4.03 -10.93
CA ASN A 29 -11.42 -3.13 -10.92
C ASN A 29 -10.08 -3.89 -10.87
N VAL A 30 -10.01 -4.94 -10.03
CA VAL A 30 -8.82 -5.79 -9.92
C VAL A 30 -8.58 -6.56 -11.23
N GLU A 31 -9.63 -7.03 -11.89
CA GLU A 31 -9.52 -7.71 -13.19
C GLU A 31 -8.96 -6.78 -14.26
N ASP A 32 -9.43 -5.53 -14.32
CA ASP A 32 -8.87 -4.50 -15.21
C ASP A 32 -7.38 -4.25 -14.90
N ALA A 33 -7.03 -4.10 -13.62
CA ALA A 33 -5.64 -3.90 -13.20
C ALA A 33 -4.74 -5.11 -13.55
N CYS A 34 -5.23 -6.33 -13.34
CA CYS A 34 -4.53 -7.55 -13.72
C CYS A 34 -4.33 -7.67 -15.23
N ARG A 35 -5.33 -7.26 -16.03
CA ARG A 35 -5.23 -7.25 -17.49
C ARG A 35 -4.11 -6.33 -17.99
N CYS A 36 -3.89 -5.21 -17.29
CA CYS A 36 -2.80 -4.30 -17.63
C CYS A 36 -1.39 -4.91 -17.39
N LEU A 37 -1.27 -6.02 -16.63
CA LEU A 37 0.00 -6.69 -16.39
C LEU A 37 0.38 -7.69 -17.51
N LEU A 38 -0.54 -8.02 -18.42
CA LEU A 38 -0.28 -8.98 -19.51
C LEU A 38 0.99 -8.68 -20.31
N PRO A 39 1.28 -7.42 -20.71
CA PRO A 39 2.50 -7.13 -21.46
C PRO A 39 3.79 -7.50 -20.73
N LEU A 40 3.84 -7.38 -19.40
CA LEU A 40 4.99 -7.80 -18.61
C LEU A 40 5.10 -9.33 -18.55
N LEU A 41 3.97 -10.02 -18.45
CA LEU A 41 3.92 -11.50 -18.41
C LEU A 41 4.30 -12.09 -19.77
N GLU A 42 3.85 -11.51 -20.88
CA GLU A 42 4.17 -11.91 -22.25
C GLU A 42 5.66 -11.69 -22.57
N GLN A 43 6.30 -10.69 -21.97
CA GLN A 43 7.75 -10.48 -22.03
C GLN A 43 8.54 -11.48 -21.17
N GLY A 44 7.87 -12.39 -20.46
CA GLY A 44 8.53 -13.39 -19.61
C GLY A 44 9.04 -12.85 -18.28
N CYS A 45 8.54 -11.72 -17.80
CA CYS A 45 8.93 -11.16 -16.52
C CYS A 45 8.48 -12.06 -15.36
N SER A 46 9.34 -12.18 -14.34
CA SER A 46 8.98 -12.65 -13.00
C SER A 46 8.24 -11.53 -12.27
N LEU A 47 7.06 -11.79 -11.73
CA LEU A 47 6.17 -10.73 -11.25
C LEU A 47 5.83 -10.88 -9.76
N VAL A 48 6.02 -9.81 -9.01
CA VAL A 48 5.53 -9.65 -7.63
C VAL A 48 4.58 -8.47 -7.56
N ILE A 49 3.42 -8.66 -6.95
CA ILE A 49 2.36 -7.64 -6.83
C ILE A 49 2.20 -7.28 -5.37
N GLY A 50 2.39 -6.00 -5.04
CA GLY A 50 1.96 -5.40 -3.78
C GLY A 50 0.71 -4.56 -3.99
N HIS A 51 -0.09 -4.38 -2.95
CA HIS A 51 -1.32 -3.59 -3.05
C HIS A 51 -1.55 -2.72 -1.81
N GLY A 52 -2.33 -1.64 -1.96
CA GLY A 52 -2.83 -0.86 -0.84
C GLY A 52 -4.10 -1.50 -0.24
N ASN A 53 -4.51 -1.03 0.95
CA ASN A 53 -5.71 -1.50 1.64
C ASN A 53 -6.45 -0.41 2.43
N GLY A 54 -6.10 0.86 2.26
CA GLY A 54 -6.57 1.95 3.14
C GLY A 54 -8.08 1.99 3.38
N PRO A 55 -8.95 1.95 2.35
CA PRO A 55 -10.40 1.85 2.54
C PRO A 55 -10.82 0.53 3.20
N GLN A 56 -10.21 -0.58 2.83
CA GLN A 56 -10.59 -1.92 3.26
C GLN A 56 -10.26 -2.15 4.75
N VAL A 57 -9.07 -1.75 5.22
CA VAL A 57 -8.69 -1.89 6.62
C VAL A 57 -9.56 -1.03 7.54
N GLY A 58 -9.93 0.18 7.07
CA GLY A 58 -10.88 1.01 7.82
C GLY A 58 -12.28 0.41 7.90
N ASN A 59 -12.74 -0.22 6.81
CA ASN A 59 -14.03 -0.94 6.82
C ASN A 59 -13.98 -2.18 7.72
N ALA A 60 -12.84 -2.89 7.80
CA ALA A 60 -12.65 -4.01 8.72
C ALA A 60 -12.76 -3.53 10.17
N LEU A 61 -12.06 -2.46 10.53
CA LEU A 61 -12.16 -1.85 11.87
C LEU A 61 -13.60 -1.49 12.23
N LEU A 62 -14.33 -0.83 11.33
CA LEU A 62 -15.75 -0.48 11.57
C LEU A 62 -16.65 -1.71 11.76
N ARG A 63 -16.39 -2.80 11.02
CA ARG A 63 -17.15 -4.05 11.22
C ARG A 63 -16.87 -4.66 12.59
N HIS A 64 -15.61 -4.64 13.04
CA HIS A 64 -15.25 -5.11 14.39
C HIS A 64 -15.86 -4.23 15.48
N GLU A 65 -15.81 -2.91 15.33
CA GLU A 65 -16.46 -1.97 16.25
C GLU A 65 -17.99 -2.18 16.32
N ALA A 66 -18.65 -2.30 15.17
CA ALA A 66 -20.07 -2.58 15.10
C ALA A 66 -20.44 -3.96 15.68
N GLY A 67 -19.65 -4.98 15.37
CA GLY A 67 -19.82 -6.33 15.94
C GLY A 67 -19.68 -6.34 17.46
N SER A 68 -18.74 -5.59 17.98
CA SER A 68 -18.54 -5.44 19.41
C SER A 68 -19.72 -4.73 20.09
N SER A 69 -20.14 -3.59 19.54
CA SER A 69 -21.21 -2.79 20.13
C SER A 69 -22.60 -3.44 20.03
N GLN A 70 -22.89 -4.16 18.94
CA GLN A 70 -24.22 -4.71 18.68
C GLN A 70 -24.38 -6.16 19.15
N PHE A 71 -23.32 -6.95 19.09
CA PHE A 71 -23.37 -8.40 19.31
C PHE A 71 -22.41 -8.89 20.40
N GLY A 72 -21.65 -8.02 21.06
CA GLY A 72 -20.69 -8.39 22.09
C GLY A 72 -19.50 -9.20 21.56
N LEU A 73 -19.23 -9.18 20.27
CA LEU A 73 -18.05 -9.83 19.69
C LEU A 73 -16.78 -9.06 20.08
N GLN A 74 -15.69 -9.78 20.29
CA GLN A 74 -14.41 -9.10 20.54
C GLN A 74 -13.92 -8.37 19.27
N ALA A 75 -13.70 -7.07 19.39
CA ALA A 75 -13.05 -6.32 18.30
C ALA A 75 -11.60 -6.75 18.16
N MET A 76 -11.14 -6.93 16.92
CA MET A 76 -9.77 -7.27 16.62
C MET A 76 -8.90 -6.03 16.46
N PRO A 77 -7.60 -6.11 16.81
CA PRO A 77 -6.66 -4.99 16.66
C PRO A 77 -6.37 -4.70 15.18
N MET A 78 -5.75 -3.55 14.91
CA MET A 78 -5.53 -3.04 13.55
C MET A 78 -4.59 -3.94 12.72
N ASP A 79 -3.57 -4.52 13.31
CA ASP A 79 -2.67 -5.45 12.65
C ASP A 79 -3.41 -6.70 12.16
N PHE A 80 -4.36 -7.22 12.95
CA PHE A 80 -5.25 -8.31 12.55
C PHE A 80 -6.19 -7.88 11.42
N CYS A 81 -6.80 -6.69 11.48
CA CYS A 81 -7.57 -6.13 10.36
C CYS A 81 -6.72 -5.96 9.10
N GLY A 82 -5.43 -5.64 9.28
CA GLY A 82 -4.43 -5.65 8.21
C GLY A 82 -4.30 -7.04 7.57
N ALA A 83 -4.21 -8.10 8.39
CA ALA A 83 -4.13 -9.49 7.92
C ALA A 83 -5.41 -9.92 7.19
N GLU A 84 -6.60 -9.58 7.70
CA GLU A 84 -7.87 -9.84 7.01
C GLU A 84 -7.92 -9.19 5.62
N THR A 85 -7.43 -7.95 5.52
CA THR A 85 -7.39 -7.25 4.22
C THR A 85 -6.36 -7.84 3.27
N GLN A 86 -5.23 -8.36 3.75
CA GLN A 86 -4.30 -9.10 2.90
C GLN A 86 -4.98 -10.33 2.30
N GLY A 87 -5.65 -11.13 3.12
CA GLY A 87 -6.34 -12.33 2.65
C GLY A 87 -7.47 -12.02 1.65
N SER A 88 -8.33 -11.06 1.96
CA SER A 88 -9.48 -10.73 1.11
C SER A 88 -9.08 -10.10 -0.23
N ILE A 89 -8.09 -9.20 -0.23
CA ILE A 89 -7.60 -8.56 -1.46
C ILE A 89 -6.78 -9.55 -2.29
N ALA A 90 -5.95 -10.36 -1.65
CA ALA A 90 -5.23 -11.43 -2.34
C ALA A 90 -6.17 -12.40 -3.05
N TYR A 91 -7.26 -12.82 -2.40
CA TYR A 91 -8.29 -13.65 -3.01
C TYR A 91 -8.91 -13.00 -4.26
N LEU A 92 -9.17 -11.68 -4.22
CA LEU A 92 -9.65 -10.95 -5.41
C LEU A 92 -8.60 -10.95 -6.54
N ILE A 93 -7.32 -10.71 -6.20
CA ILE A 93 -6.23 -10.67 -7.18
C ILE A 93 -6.01 -12.06 -7.80
N GLU A 94 -5.98 -13.11 -7.00
CA GLU A 94 -5.86 -14.49 -7.51
C GLU A 94 -7.01 -14.83 -8.45
N THR A 95 -8.25 -14.57 -8.02
CA THR A 95 -9.45 -14.83 -8.82
C THR A 95 -9.44 -14.07 -10.15
N ALA A 96 -9.06 -12.79 -10.12
CA ALA A 96 -9.00 -11.95 -11.30
C ALA A 96 -7.85 -12.38 -12.24
N MET A 97 -6.66 -12.60 -11.67
CA MET A 97 -5.48 -12.97 -12.45
C MET A 97 -5.66 -14.34 -13.13
N GLU A 98 -6.25 -15.32 -12.46
CA GLU A 98 -6.56 -16.62 -13.08
C GLU A 98 -7.45 -16.47 -14.32
N ARG A 99 -8.47 -15.60 -14.26
CA ARG A 99 -9.33 -15.31 -15.42
C ARG A 99 -8.55 -14.65 -16.56
N VAL A 100 -7.72 -13.67 -16.22
CA VAL A 100 -6.89 -12.95 -17.19
C VAL A 100 -5.89 -13.87 -17.87
N LEU A 101 -5.18 -14.70 -17.09
CA LEU A 101 -4.22 -15.68 -17.61
C LEU A 101 -4.88 -16.72 -18.53
N ARG A 102 -6.03 -17.25 -18.11
CA ARG A 102 -6.81 -18.18 -18.93
C ARG A 102 -7.25 -17.55 -20.25
N GLY A 103 -7.73 -16.30 -20.20
CA GLY A 103 -8.13 -15.55 -21.39
C GLY A 103 -6.98 -15.27 -22.37
N ALA A 104 -5.75 -15.11 -21.84
CA ALA A 104 -4.53 -14.89 -22.61
C ALA A 104 -3.80 -16.18 -23.01
N GLY A 105 -4.27 -17.37 -22.58
CA GLY A 105 -3.61 -18.64 -22.85
C GLY A 105 -2.25 -18.81 -22.15
N LEU A 106 -2.03 -18.10 -21.04
CA LEU A 106 -0.79 -18.16 -20.26
C LEU A 106 -0.93 -19.20 -19.14
N ASP A 107 -0.05 -20.20 -19.12
CA ASP A 107 0.01 -21.20 -18.04
C ASP A 107 0.95 -20.71 -16.92
N ARG A 108 0.44 -19.79 -16.10
CA ARG A 108 1.13 -19.32 -14.89
C ARG A 108 0.19 -19.42 -13.70
N LYS A 109 0.78 -19.62 -12.52
CA LYS A 109 0.01 -19.74 -11.27
C LYS A 109 0.22 -18.52 -10.41
N VAL A 110 -0.82 -18.14 -9.68
CA VAL A 110 -0.80 -17.05 -8.71
C VAL A 110 -0.73 -17.64 -7.31
N VAL A 111 0.06 -17.04 -6.45
CA VAL A 111 0.17 -17.41 -5.04
C VAL A 111 0.24 -16.15 -4.18
N SER A 112 -0.45 -16.18 -3.05
CA SER A 112 -0.45 -15.05 -2.11
C SER A 112 0.23 -15.43 -0.81
N LEU A 113 1.03 -14.51 -0.29
CA LEU A 113 1.73 -14.67 0.97
C LEU A 113 1.32 -13.57 1.95
N VAL A 114 0.79 -13.97 3.10
CA VAL A 114 0.61 -13.06 4.23
C VAL A 114 1.98 -12.54 4.65
N THR A 115 2.15 -11.23 4.62
CA THR A 115 3.45 -10.59 4.77
C THR A 115 3.47 -9.71 6.00
N ARG A 116 4.37 -9.98 6.94
CA ARG A 116 4.70 -9.11 8.05
C ARG A 116 5.87 -8.22 7.67
N VAL A 117 5.85 -6.97 8.14
CA VAL A 117 6.91 -6.01 7.90
C VAL A 117 7.34 -5.40 9.23
N GLU A 118 8.63 -5.51 9.51
CA GLU A 118 9.24 -5.02 10.73
C GLU A 118 9.34 -3.50 10.72
N VAL A 119 9.00 -2.89 11.84
CA VAL A 119 9.11 -1.45 12.09
C VAL A 119 9.79 -1.22 13.44
N SER A 120 10.34 -0.03 13.65
CA SER A 120 10.89 0.35 14.97
C SER A 120 9.75 0.70 15.92
N ALA A 121 9.79 0.19 17.14
CA ALA A 121 8.88 0.61 18.21
C ALA A 121 9.07 2.11 18.59
N GLU A 122 10.25 2.65 18.31
CA GLU A 122 10.65 4.04 18.62
C GLU A 122 10.39 4.97 17.42
N ASP A 123 9.73 4.50 16.36
CA ASP A 123 9.47 5.36 15.20
C ASP A 123 8.60 6.57 15.61
N PRO A 124 9.02 7.80 15.27
CA PRO A 124 8.30 9.02 15.65
C PRO A 124 6.86 9.07 15.12
N ALA A 125 6.53 8.28 14.11
CA ALA A 125 5.16 8.18 13.60
C ALA A 125 4.15 7.71 14.66
N PHE A 126 4.58 6.94 15.67
CA PHE A 126 3.70 6.53 16.77
C PHE A 126 3.26 7.72 17.64
N ALA A 127 4.11 8.71 17.81
CA ALA A 127 3.75 9.94 18.52
C ALA A 127 2.97 10.94 17.66
N ALA A 128 3.02 10.82 16.32
CA ALA A 128 2.40 11.76 15.38
C ALA A 128 1.61 11.03 14.28
N PRO A 129 0.47 10.39 14.59
CA PRO A 129 -0.36 9.69 13.60
C PRO A 129 -0.73 10.58 12.43
N SER A 130 -0.54 10.07 11.20
CA SER A 130 -0.75 10.86 9.97
C SER A 130 -1.43 10.12 8.82
N LYS A 131 -1.45 8.78 8.84
CA LYS A 131 -2.00 7.97 7.73
C LYS A 131 -3.51 7.86 7.83
N PRO A 132 -4.29 8.39 6.86
CA PRO A 132 -5.75 8.33 6.93
C PRO A 132 -6.25 6.91 6.64
N VAL A 133 -7.17 6.41 7.47
CA VAL A 133 -7.86 5.12 7.33
C VAL A 133 -9.36 5.28 7.47
N GLY A 134 -10.13 4.32 6.96
CA GLY A 134 -11.58 4.30 7.09
C GLY A 134 -12.32 5.33 6.24
N PRO A 135 -13.61 5.55 6.54
CA PRO A 135 -14.47 6.45 5.78
C PRO A 135 -14.20 7.93 6.08
N TYR A 136 -14.84 8.78 5.30
CA TYR A 136 -14.92 10.22 5.58
C TYR A 136 -16.13 10.52 6.47
N TYR A 137 -15.92 11.35 7.48
CA TYR A 137 -16.97 11.90 8.33
C TYR A 137 -17.18 13.38 7.96
N LYS A 138 -18.42 13.83 7.90
CA LYS A 138 -18.75 15.23 7.60
C LYS A 138 -18.24 16.20 8.67
N GLU A 139 -18.29 15.76 9.92
CA GLU A 139 -17.82 16.49 11.10
C GLU A 139 -16.80 15.64 11.84
N CYS A 140 -15.90 16.28 12.59
CA CYS A 140 -14.97 15.57 13.45
C CYS A 140 -15.76 14.73 14.47
N PRO A 141 -15.63 13.40 14.48
CA PRO A 141 -16.31 12.59 15.47
C PRO A 141 -15.89 13.02 16.87
N ASN A 142 -16.85 13.53 17.66
CA ASN A 142 -16.62 13.85 19.07
C ASN A 142 -16.42 12.55 19.84
N ILE A 143 -15.23 12.35 20.35
CA ILE A 143 -14.83 11.17 21.12
C ILE A 143 -15.73 10.93 22.33
N ASN A 144 -16.31 12.02 22.89
CA ASN A 144 -17.25 11.98 24.01
C ASN A 144 -18.70 11.62 23.64
N GLN A 145 -19.07 11.62 22.33
CA GLN A 145 -20.43 11.27 21.87
C GLN A 145 -20.51 9.91 21.18
N ALA A 146 -19.40 9.33 20.75
CA ALA A 146 -19.34 7.93 20.36
C ALA A 146 -19.45 7.12 21.66
N GLY A 147 -20.70 6.89 22.08
CA GLY A 147 -21.01 6.18 23.33
C GLY A 147 -20.15 4.94 23.47
N GLY A 148 -19.22 5.01 24.41
CA GLY A 148 -18.55 3.90 25.01
C GLY A 148 -18.10 2.74 24.11
N LEU A 149 -17.55 2.98 22.96
CA LEU A 149 -16.78 1.97 22.24
C LEU A 149 -15.38 1.91 22.84
N GLY A 150 -15.34 1.76 24.18
CA GLY A 150 -14.15 1.46 24.92
C GLY A 150 -13.73 0.03 24.62
N GLY A 151 -13.12 -0.19 23.46
CA GLY A 151 -12.24 -1.33 23.28
C GLY A 151 -11.16 -1.21 24.36
N THR A 152 -11.15 -2.13 25.31
CA THR A 152 -10.06 -2.25 26.28
C THR A 152 -8.73 -2.23 25.54
N PRO A 153 -7.71 -1.53 26.06
CA PRO A 153 -6.38 -1.55 25.46
C PRO A 153 -5.80 -2.96 25.62
N HIS A 154 -5.96 -3.78 24.61
CA HIS A 154 -5.27 -5.06 24.53
C HIS A 154 -4.05 -4.93 23.65
N SER A 155 -3.03 -4.21 24.14
CA SER A 155 -1.66 -4.64 23.92
C SER A 155 -1.29 -5.46 25.16
N PRO A 156 -1.15 -6.80 25.07
CA PRO A 156 -0.78 -7.63 26.21
C PRO A 156 0.60 -7.31 26.79
N LEU A 157 1.36 -6.43 26.16
CA LEU A 157 2.80 -6.28 26.39
C LEU A 157 3.29 -4.84 26.59
N GLY A 158 2.40 -3.87 26.84
CA GLY A 158 2.87 -2.49 27.15
C GLY A 158 3.68 -1.81 26.05
N VAL A 159 3.58 -2.30 24.79
CA VAL A 159 4.24 -1.67 23.65
C VAL A 159 3.48 -0.40 23.32
N GLN A 160 4.16 0.74 23.42
CA GLN A 160 3.66 2.05 22.99
C GLN A 160 3.40 1.99 21.48
N GLY A 161 2.16 1.86 21.07
CA GLY A 161 1.79 1.75 19.65
C GLY A 161 0.29 1.90 19.42
N ASP A 162 -0.39 2.60 20.33
CA ASP A 162 -1.81 2.90 20.16
C ASP A 162 -2.00 4.03 19.14
N SER A 163 -2.93 3.85 18.20
CA SER A 163 -3.39 4.91 17.29
C SER A 163 -4.15 6.05 18.00
N ARG A 164 -4.09 6.06 19.31
CA ARG A 164 -4.66 7.04 20.22
C ARG A 164 -3.56 7.86 20.84
N VAL A 165 -3.64 9.18 20.72
CA VAL A 165 -2.83 10.09 21.52
C VAL A 165 -3.57 10.28 22.85
N ASN A 166 -2.92 9.97 23.97
CA ASN A 166 -3.54 9.97 25.31
C ASN A 166 -4.77 9.06 25.47
N GLY A 167 -4.81 7.95 24.73
CA GLY A 167 -5.96 7.00 24.76
C GLY A 167 -7.13 7.38 23.85
N GLU A 168 -7.02 8.44 23.06
CA GLU A 168 -8.09 8.94 22.17
C GLU A 168 -7.73 8.78 20.70
N ALA A 169 -8.71 8.36 19.87
CA ALA A 169 -8.54 8.25 18.43
C ALA A 169 -8.28 9.63 17.80
N VAL A 170 -7.28 9.72 16.92
CA VAL A 170 -6.93 10.99 16.26
C VAL A 170 -7.66 11.07 14.92
N TYR A 171 -8.28 12.24 14.66
CA TYR A 171 -8.91 12.55 13.38
C TYR A 171 -8.27 13.77 12.75
N ARG A 172 -8.18 13.79 11.42
CA ARG A 172 -7.71 14.94 10.65
C ARG A 172 -8.67 15.26 9.52
N GLU A 173 -8.83 16.55 9.25
CA GLU A 173 -9.57 17.01 8.09
C GLU A 173 -8.76 16.76 6.81
N ASP A 174 -9.44 16.28 5.79
CA ASP A 174 -8.83 16.04 4.49
C ASP A 174 -8.57 17.36 3.76
N SER A 175 -7.36 17.54 3.25
CA SER A 175 -6.95 18.77 2.56
C SER A 175 -7.75 19.10 1.30
N ALA A 176 -8.47 18.13 0.74
CA ALA A 176 -9.37 18.32 -0.40
C ALA A 176 -10.83 18.62 0.02
N GLY A 177 -11.10 18.86 1.32
CA GLY A 177 -12.41 19.21 1.83
C GLY A 177 -13.43 18.06 1.80
N ARG A 178 -12.98 16.82 1.74
CA ARG A 178 -13.87 15.64 1.71
C ARG A 178 -14.44 15.27 3.08
N GLY A 179 -13.95 15.91 4.14
CA GLY A 179 -14.34 15.69 5.53
C GLY A 179 -13.21 15.14 6.39
N TRP A 180 -13.56 14.62 7.54
CA TRP A 180 -12.62 14.12 8.55
C TRP A 180 -12.35 12.62 8.39
N ARG A 181 -11.14 12.19 8.64
CA ARG A 181 -10.76 10.77 8.69
C ARG A 181 -9.96 10.46 9.95
N LYS A 182 -10.14 9.24 10.47
CA LYS A 182 -9.24 8.68 11.47
C LYS A 182 -7.83 8.60 10.87
N VAL A 183 -6.83 9.01 11.64
CA VAL A 183 -5.42 8.85 11.27
C VAL A 183 -4.72 7.92 12.25
N VAL A 184 -3.78 7.14 11.73
CA VAL A 184 -3.02 6.14 12.47
C VAL A 184 -1.52 6.34 12.24
N PRO A 185 -0.65 5.80 13.09
CA PRO A 185 0.79 5.78 12.84
C PRO A 185 1.13 5.14 11.50
N SER A 186 2.16 5.69 10.84
CA SER A 186 2.69 5.12 9.59
C SER A 186 4.22 5.03 9.67
N PRO A 187 4.73 4.07 10.45
CA PRO A 187 6.16 3.91 10.67
C PRO A 187 6.88 3.48 9.40
N LYS A 188 8.19 3.75 9.35
CA LYS A 188 9.06 3.36 8.23
C LYS A 188 9.30 1.85 8.25
N PRO A 189 9.13 1.14 7.11
CA PRO A 189 9.45 -0.28 7.03
C PRO A 189 10.97 -0.51 7.14
N LEU A 190 11.38 -1.51 7.93
CA LEU A 190 12.77 -1.88 8.17
C LEU A 190 13.14 -3.20 7.49
N ALA A 191 12.28 -4.20 7.59
CA ALA A 191 12.49 -5.50 6.96
C ALA A 191 11.16 -6.14 6.54
N VAL A 192 11.16 -6.80 5.37
CA VAL A 192 10.03 -7.61 4.90
C VAL A 192 10.32 -9.06 5.25
N GLN A 193 9.44 -9.70 6.00
CA GLN A 193 9.63 -11.08 6.44
C GLN A 193 9.47 -12.05 5.24
N ASN A 194 10.31 -13.09 5.22
CA ASN A 194 10.28 -14.15 4.20
C ASN A 194 10.46 -13.65 2.75
N ILE A 195 11.16 -12.54 2.55
CA ILE A 195 11.30 -11.93 1.22
C ILE A 195 12.06 -12.83 0.24
N GLU A 196 12.97 -13.66 0.73
CA GLU A 196 13.72 -14.63 -0.07
C GLU A 196 12.79 -15.71 -0.67
N LEU A 197 11.72 -16.08 0.06
CA LEU A 197 10.70 -16.99 -0.46
C LEU A 197 9.89 -16.34 -1.57
N VAL A 198 9.53 -15.06 -1.40
CA VAL A 198 8.82 -14.27 -2.43
C VAL A 198 9.64 -14.22 -3.72
N GLU A 199 10.94 -13.87 -3.61
CA GLU A 199 11.85 -13.83 -4.76
C GLU A 199 11.95 -15.20 -5.46
N ARG A 200 12.17 -16.27 -4.68
CA ARG A 200 12.31 -17.62 -5.22
C ARG A 200 11.08 -18.03 -6.00
N LEU A 201 9.87 -17.90 -5.42
CA LEU A 201 8.63 -18.26 -6.10
C LEU A 201 8.41 -17.45 -7.39
N ALA A 202 8.70 -16.14 -7.35
CA ALA A 202 8.59 -15.31 -8.55
C ALA A 202 9.54 -15.76 -9.66
N ARG A 203 10.80 -16.12 -9.31
CA ARG A 203 11.79 -16.63 -10.28
C ARG A 203 11.46 -18.05 -10.78
N GLU A 204 10.75 -18.85 -10.00
CA GLU A 204 10.21 -20.16 -10.41
C GLU A 204 8.98 -20.02 -11.33
N GLY A 205 8.53 -18.79 -11.63
CA GLY A 205 7.47 -18.52 -12.58
C GLY A 205 6.09 -18.28 -11.96
N TYR A 206 5.95 -18.31 -10.65
CA TYR A 206 4.71 -17.90 -10.00
C TYR A 206 4.52 -16.38 -10.10
N ILE A 207 3.27 -15.93 -10.16
CA ILE A 207 2.91 -14.53 -9.89
C ILE A 207 2.65 -14.45 -8.41
N VAL A 208 3.45 -13.67 -7.68
CA VAL A 208 3.40 -13.64 -6.21
C VAL A 208 2.71 -12.38 -5.73
N VAL A 209 1.63 -12.51 -4.96
CA VAL A 209 1.01 -11.39 -4.24
C VAL A 209 1.62 -11.32 -2.84
N SER A 210 2.25 -10.21 -2.50
CA SER A 210 2.95 -10.01 -1.24
C SER A 210 2.93 -8.55 -0.82
N VAL A 211 3.34 -8.25 0.40
CA VAL A 211 3.38 -6.86 0.92
C VAL A 211 2.03 -6.15 0.85
N GLY A 212 0.94 -6.92 0.97
CA GLY A 212 -0.43 -6.38 0.93
C GLY A 212 -0.65 -5.35 2.05
N GLY A 213 -1.24 -4.20 1.69
CA GLY A 213 -1.47 -3.08 2.61
C GLY A 213 -0.21 -2.39 3.13
N GLY A 214 0.95 -2.71 2.55
CA GLY A 214 2.26 -2.31 3.07
C GLY A 214 2.86 -3.31 4.06
N GLY A 215 2.21 -4.46 4.27
CA GLY A 215 2.56 -5.48 5.26
C GLY A 215 1.88 -5.27 6.61
N ILE A 216 1.78 -6.33 7.39
CA ILE A 216 1.32 -6.28 8.78
C ILE A 216 2.49 -5.74 9.62
N PRO A 217 2.35 -4.57 10.26
CA PRO A 217 3.44 -3.99 11.03
C PRO A 217 3.72 -4.81 12.29
N VAL A 218 4.97 -5.19 12.47
CA VAL A 218 5.44 -5.93 13.65
C VAL A 218 6.69 -5.29 14.23
N VAL A 219 6.84 -5.37 15.54
CA VAL A 219 8.06 -4.99 16.26
C VAL A 219 8.70 -6.22 16.88
N GLU A 220 10.03 -6.21 16.95
CA GLU A 220 10.79 -7.27 17.64
C GLU A 220 10.65 -7.08 19.16
N GLY A 221 10.29 -8.13 19.87
CA GLY A 221 10.17 -8.16 21.32
C GLY A 221 10.97 -9.31 21.94
N LYS A 222 11.02 -9.39 23.27
CA LYS A 222 11.77 -10.45 23.98
C LYS A 222 11.29 -11.86 23.63
N ASP A 223 9.98 -12.01 23.43
CA ASP A 223 9.32 -13.29 23.16
C ASP A 223 8.98 -13.50 21.68
N GLY A 224 9.59 -12.71 20.80
CA GLY A 224 9.35 -12.73 19.35
C GLY A 224 8.67 -11.46 18.83
N ARG A 225 8.15 -11.52 17.63
CA ARG A 225 7.54 -10.37 16.95
C ARG A 225 6.07 -10.21 17.33
N HIS A 226 5.67 -8.98 17.60
CA HIS A 226 4.31 -8.60 17.96
C HIS A 226 3.76 -7.59 16.97
N GLY A 227 2.45 -7.72 16.63
CA GLY A 227 1.73 -6.73 15.85
C GLY A 227 1.58 -5.41 16.59
N VAL A 228 1.51 -4.31 15.84
CA VAL A 228 1.31 -2.96 16.39
C VAL A 228 0.19 -2.21 15.65
N GLU A 229 -0.46 -1.29 16.34
CA GLU A 229 -1.55 -0.44 15.83
C GLU A 229 -1.02 0.62 14.85
N ALA A 230 -0.69 0.20 13.62
CA ALA A 230 -0.12 1.07 12.60
C ALA A 230 -0.49 0.59 11.19
N VAL A 231 -0.26 1.43 10.19
CA VAL A 231 -0.37 1.09 8.76
C VAL A 231 0.87 1.58 8.03
N ILE A 232 1.60 0.66 7.44
CA ILE A 232 2.81 1.00 6.69
C ILE A 232 2.44 1.56 5.31
N ASP A 233 3.20 2.54 4.82
CA ASP A 233 3.04 3.01 3.45
C ASP A 233 3.43 1.91 2.46
N LYS A 234 2.48 1.53 1.58
CA LYS A 234 2.69 0.43 0.64
C LYS A 234 3.81 0.69 -0.36
N ASP A 235 3.97 1.95 -0.80
CA ASP A 235 4.98 2.27 -1.81
C ASP A 235 6.37 2.12 -1.21
N LEU A 236 6.58 2.53 0.05
CA LEU A 236 7.83 2.33 0.78
C LEU A 236 8.10 0.85 1.07
N ALA A 237 7.08 0.09 1.50
CA ALA A 237 7.24 -1.33 1.77
C ALA A 237 7.53 -2.14 0.49
N CYS A 238 6.84 -1.81 -0.63
CA CYS A 238 7.12 -2.39 -1.93
C CYS A 238 8.51 -2.04 -2.45
N ALA A 239 8.97 -0.79 -2.25
CA ALA A 239 10.35 -0.40 -2.60
C ALA A 239 11.39 -1.21 -1.81
N LEU A 240 11.19 -1.37 -0.50
CA LEU A 240 12.07 -2.19 0.35
C LEU A 240 12.09 -3.65 -0.12
N ALA A 241 10.92 -4.23 -0.41
CA ALA A 241 10.80 -5.58 -0.95
C ALA A 241 11.53 -5.71 -2.29
N ALA A 242 11.32 -4.77 -3.22
CA ALA A 242 11.96 -4.74 -4.53
C ALA A 242 13.49 -4.68 -4.42
N VAL A 243 14.03 -3.84 -3.52
CA VAL A 243 15.47 -3.77 -3.23
C VAL A 243 16.00 -5.11 -2.73
N LYS A 244 15.33 -5.72 -1.75
CA LYS A 244 15.75 -6.99 -1.14
C LYS A 244 15.72 -8.16 -2.12
N MET A 245 14.74 -8.19 -3.01
CA MET A 245 14.64 -9.18 -4.10
C MET A 245 15.56 -8.88 -5.29
N LYS A 246 16.28 -7.76 -5.26
CA LYS A 246 17.08 -7.30 -6.41
C LYS A 246 16.22 -7.21 -7.68
N ALA A 247 15.06 -6.60 -7.58
CA ALA A 247 14.19 -6.38 -8.72
C ALA A 247 14.85 -5.47 -9.76
N ASP A 248 14.67 -5.79 -11.03
CA ASP A 248 15.17 -4.99 -12.15
C ASP A 248 14.36 -3.71 -12.32
N GLU A 249 13.04 -3.80 -12.11
CA GLU A 249 12.11 -2.69 -12.26
C GLU A 249 11.10 -2.65 -11.12
N PHE A 250 10.74 -1.43 -10.71
CA PHE A 250 9.69 -1.18 -9.73
C PHE A 250 8.65 -0.24 -10.31
N TYR A 251 7.43 -0.75 -10.56
CA TYR A 251 6.30 0.04 -11.03
C TYR A 251 5.42 0.48 -9.87
N ILE A 252 5.17 1.79 -9.79
CA ILE A 252 4.19 2.36 -8.86
C ILE A 252 2.99 2.86 -9.67
N LEU A 253 1.86 2.15 -9.56
CA LEU A 253 0.66 2.50 -10.29
C LEU A 253 -0.12 3.61 -9.58
N THR A 254 -0.51 4.62 -10.33
CA THR A 254 -1.22 5.82 -9.86
C THR A 254 -2.32 6.22 -10.87
N ASP A 255 -2.93 7.39 -10.68
CA ASP A 255 -4.08 7.87 -11.46
C ASP A 255 -3.69 8.81 -12.60
N VAL A 256 -2.39 9.04 -12.78
CA VAL A 256 -1.87 9.93 -13.81
C VAL A 256 -0.79 9.20 -14.60
N PRO A 257 -0.67 9.48 -15.92
CA PRO A 257 0.28 8.79 -16.78
C PRO A 257 1.74 9.09 -16.45
N LYS A 258 2.04 10.25 -15.87
CA LYS A 258 3.40 10.70 -15.51
C LYS A 258 3.40 11.49 -14.21
N VAL A 259 4.58 11.75 -13.68
CA VAL A 259 4.81 12.73 -12.63
C VAL A 259 4.88 14.12 -13.25
N TYR A 260 4.33 15.12 -12.58
CA TYR A 260 4.29 16.51 -13.06
C TYR A 260 4.93 17.44 -12.05
N VAL A 261 5.68 18.41 -12.53
CA VAL A 261 6.02 19.61 -11.74
C VAL A 261 4.98 20.69 -12.04
N ASN A 262 4.74 21.58 -11.07
CA ASN A 262 3.69 22.62 -11.14
C ASN A 262 2.30 22.05 -11.45
N PHE A 263 1.97 20.87 -10.95
CA PHE A 263 0.71 20.18 -11.24
C PHE A 263 -0.51 21.09 -11.00
N ARG A 264 -1.37 21.21 -12.02
CA ARG A 264 -2.55 22.10 -12.04
C ARG A 264 -2.24 23.57 -11.79
N LYS A 265 -1.03 24.02 -12.16
CA LYS A 265 -0.58 25.41 -12.07
C LYS A 265 -0.02 25.87 -13.41
N PRO A 266 0.11 27.20 -13.65
CA PRO A 266 0.85 27.71 -14.82
C PRO A 266 2.26 27.12 -14.84
N GLY A 267 2.69 26.66 -16.03
CA GLY A 267 3.97 25.99 -16.20
C GLY A 267 3.96 24.50 -15.82
N GLU A 268 2.79 23.86 -15.75
CA GLU A 268 2.69 22.41 -15.60
C GLU A 268 3.51 21.69 -16.67
N LYS A 269 4.34 20.75 -16.22
CA LYS A 269 5.19 19.98 -17.12
C LYS A 269 5.22 18.52 -16.68
N ALA A 270 4.88 17.61 -17.60
CA ALA A 270 5.07 16.18 -17.43
C ALA A 270 6.56 15.83 -17.53
N LEU A 271 7.02 14.93 -16.66
CA LEU A 271 8.39 14.46 -16.65
C LEU A 271 8.47 13.05 -17.27
N ASP A 272 9.36 12.85 -18.24
CA ASP A 272 9.66 11.53 -18.79
C ASP A 272 10.63 10.76 -17.90
N SER A 273 11.58 11.45 -17.31
CA SER A 273 12.55 10.90 -16.39
C SER A 273 12.99 11.93 -15.35
N MET A 274 13.53 11.44 -14.26
CA MET A 274 14.21 12.20 -13.20
C MET A 274 15.43 11.41 -12.75
N SER A 275 16.57 12.08 -12.60
CA SER A 275 17.69 11.55 -11.82
C SER A 275 17.34 11.57 -10.33
N LEU A 276 18.13 10.86 -9.50
CA LEU A 276 17.96 10.89 -8.05
C LEU A 276 18.06 12.33 -7.49
N ASP A 277 18.96 13.14 -8.03
CA ASP A 277 19.17 14.51 -7.56
C ASP A 277 18.01 15.43 -7.94
N GLU A 278 17.50 15.34 -9.17
CA GLU A 278 16.29 16.08 -9.59
C GLU A 278 15.07 15.67 -8.76
N ALA A 279 14.88 14.36 -8.50
CA ALA A 279 13.76 13.87 -7.71
C ALA A 279 13.82 14.41 -6.26
N ARG A 280 15.01 14.46 -5.65
CA ARG A 280 15.24 15.05 -4.32
C ARG A 280 15.01 16.56 -4.33
N GLN A 281 15.51 17.26 -5.35
CA GLN A 281 15.30 18.69 -5.50
C GLN A 281 13.80 19.01 -5.59
N PHE A 282 13.05 18.36 -6.48
CA PHE A 282 11.61 18.59 -6.62
C PHE A 282 10.82 18.27 -5.36
N LEU A 283 11.22 17.24 -4.59
CA LEU A 283 10.63 16.95 -3.28
C LEU A 283 10.90 18.11 -2.29
N SER A 284 12.13 18.64 -2.24
CA SER A 284 12.49 19.74 -1.35
C SER A 284 11.79 21.05 -1.70
N GLU A 285 11.52 21.29 -2.96
CA GLU A 285 10.75 22.41 -3.48
C GLU A 285 9.23 22.27 -3.28
N GLY A 286 8.75 21.14 -2.74
CA GLY A 286 7.32 20.89 -2.52
C GLY A 286 6.51 20.73 -3.83
N GLN A 287 7.16 20.28 -4.90
CA GLN A 287 6.49 20.06 -6.20
C GLN A 287 5.44 18.95 -6.14
N PHE A 288 5.55 18.03 -5.19
CA PHE A 288 4.69 16.85 -5.10
C PHE A 288 3.82 16.89 -3.85
N ALA A 289 2.53 16.59 -4.01
CA ALA A 289 1.57 16.55 -2.90
C ALA A 289 1.92 15.43 -1.90
N GLU A 290 2.07 15.78 -0.62
CA GLU A 290 2.47 14.88 0.48
C GLU A 290 1.50 13.69 0.68
N GLY A 291 0.22 13.88 0.39
CA GLY A 291 -0.81 12.83 0.52
C GLY A 291 -0.90 11.86 -0.66
N SER A 292 -0.13 12.08 -1.75
CA SER A 292 -0.31 11.28 -2.98
C SER A 292 0.99 11.02 -3.73
N MET A 293 1.59 12.01 -4.39
CA MET A 293 2.74 11.81 -5.28
C MET A 293 4.08 11.76 -4.53
N ALA A 294 4.27 12.59 -3.50
CA ALA A 294 5.53 12.64 -2.75
C ALA A 294 5.94 11.28 -2.15
N PRO A 295 5.05 10.47 -1.51
CA PRO A 295 5.39 9.14 -1.07
C PRO A 295 5.89 8.22 -2.19
N LYS A 296 5.31 8.33 -3.39
CA LYS A 296 5.70 7.51 -4.55
C LYS A 296 7.10 7.86 -5.05
N VAL A 297 7.40 9.16 -5.14
CA VAL A 297 8.73 9.64 -5.54
C VAL A 297 9.78 9.22 -4.49
N ARG A 298 9.47 9.35 -3.18
CA ARG A 298 10.35 8.85 -2.09
C ARG A 298 10.60 7.35 -2.19
N ALA A 299 9.59 6.56 -2.50
CA ALA A 299 9.72 5.12 -2.69
C ALA A 299 10.60 4.80 -3.91
N GLY A 300 10.41 5.51 -5.03
CA GLY A 300 11.26 5.38 -6.22
C GLY A 300 12.71 5.73 -5.94
N ILE A 301 12.98 6.85 -5.25
CA ILE A 301 14.33 7.23 -4.81
C ILE A 301 14.93 6.11 -3.95
N SER A 302 14.18 5.64 -2.94
CA SER A 302 14.65 4.58 -2.04
C SER A 302 15.02 3.30 -2.79
N PHE A 303 14.24 2.91 -3.79
CA PHE A 303 14.54 1.75 -4.61
C PHE A 303 15.84 1.91 -5.40
N VAL A 304 15.97 3.00 -6.17
CA VAL A 304 17.12 3.22 -7.06
C VAL A 304 18.41 3.46 -6.27
N GLU A 305 18.35 4.25 -5.19
CA GLU A 305 19.48 4.56 -4.32
C GLU A 305 20.07 3.31 -3.65
N ASN A 306 19.23 2.35 -3.26
CA ASN A 306 19.63 1.11 -2.61
C ASN A 306 19.95 -0.03 -3.58
N GLY A 307 20.24 0.28 -4.84
CA GLY A 307 20.77 -0.68 -5.82
C GLY A 307 19.74 -1.32 -6.73
N GLY A 308 18.47 -0.88 -6.69
CA GLY A 308 17.47 -1.24 -7.68
C GLY A 308 17.81 -0.68 -9.06
N GLY A 309 17.17 -1.22 -10.10
CA GLY A 309 17.34 -0.74 -11.48
C GLY A 309 16.64 0.61 -11.70
N GLU A 310 15.46 0.62 -12.30
CA GLU A 310 14.66 1.84 -12.50
C GLU A 310 13.29 1.75 -11.82
N CYS A 311 12.81 2.87 -11.28
CA CYS A 311 11.44 2.99 -10.79
C CYS A 311 10.59 3.74 -11.80
N ILE A 312 9.42 3.20 -12.15
CA ILE A 312 8.49 3.76 -13.11
C ILE A 312 7.18 4.12 -12.39
N ILE A 313 6.81 5.39 -12.39
CA ILE A 313 5.54 5.89 -11.85
C ILE A 313 4.61 6.17 -13.02
N THR A 314 3.49 5.42 -13.11
CA THR A 314 2.58 5.49 -14.24
C THR A 314 1.15 5.05 -13.88
N GLU A 315 0.21 5.26 -14.77
CA GLU A 315 -1.13 4.66 -14.68
C GLU A 315 -1.13 3.22 -15.25
N ALA A 316 -2.02 2.38 -14.73
CA ALA A 316 -2.06 0.95 -15.08
C ALA A 316 -2.23 0.71 -16.60
N GLY A 317 -3.06 1.52 -17.28
CA GLY A 317 -3.32 1.38 -18.72
C GLY A 317 -2.11 1.67 -19.63
N GLN A 318 -1.01 2.20 -19.09
CA GLN A 318 0.21 2.48 -19.83
C GLN A 318 1.26 1.36 -19.75
N LEU A 319 1.05 0.36 -18.92
CA LEU A 319 1.96 -0.80 -18.83
C LEU A 319 2.07 -1.48 -20.21
N GLY A 320 3.28 -1.82 -20.60
CA GLY A 320 3.56 -2.36 -21.95
C GLY A 320 3.95 -1.28 -22.98
N ASN A 321 3.70 -0.01 -22.72
CA ASN A 321 4.28 1.07 -23.52
C ASN A 321 5.73 1.32 -23.04
N PRO A 322 6.75 1.13 -23.89
CA PRO A 322 8.16 1.29 -23.48
C PRO A 322 8.52 2.70 -22.98
N THR A 323 7.72 3.69 -23.34
CA THR A 323 7.90 5.10 -22.94
C THR A 323 6.92 5.54 -21.88
N CYS A 324 6.24 4.59 -21.21
CA CYS A 324 5.26 4.91 -20.18
C CYS A 324 5.90 5.52 -18.94
N GLY A 325 5.12 6.38 -18.29
CA GLY A 325 5.42 6.88 -16.96
C GLY A 325 6.58 7.86 -16.88
N THR A 326 6.95 8.14 -15.64
CA THR A 326 8.16 8.85 -15.29
C THR A 326 9.16 7.87 -14.69
N ARG A 327 10.36 7.84 -15.25
CA ARG A 327 11.44 6.95 -14.81
C ARG A 327 12.33 7.68 -13.81
N ILE A 328 12.56 7.06 -12.65
CA ILE A 328 13.59 7.49 -11.69
C ILE A 328 14.78 6.57 -11.87
N THR A 329 15.93 7.15 -12.17
CA THR A 329 17.19 6.45 -12.45
C THR A 329 18.34 7.07 -11.64
N LYS A 330 19.52 6.42 -11.64
CA LYS A 330 20.74 6.97 -11.04
C LYS A 330 21.21 8.23 -11.74
#